data_4b56c01b23d6bed6ff7707bfe771ebc7
#
_entry.id   4b56c01b23d6bed6ff7707bfe771ebc7
#
_cell.length_a   1.000
_cell.length_b   1.000
_cell.length_c   1.000
_cell.angle_alpha   90.00
_cell.angle_beta   90.00
_cell.angle_gamma   90.00
#
_symmetry.space_group_name_H-M   'P 1'
#
loop_
_entity.id
_entity.type
_entity.pdbx_description
1 polymer ?
#
loop_
_entity_poly.entity_id
_entity_poly.type
_entity_poly.pdbx_seq_one_letter_code
_entity_poly.pdbx_strand_id
1 'polypeptide(L)'
;FMKKKGWLGILRISVKKKAYWLMFVGIPLQLLSSGDVLTNALMLVTIICHMGMAILLSTNEIPRRLIKTFAVLYFGSIGVIALYSVVFCRNYELPGVSDGTSTHAVSNGSFLAQMWEMSTESEFYNMGLYNTDMTKSYDMMTIPGLDYAMTLNCETKEPDSCTSMTPQGIAVTDKYTFISAYCRTKAHRSVIFMLDSKTGAYLKTIVLKDTTHAGGLAYDDKNDVLWFSSYLSVEEEDTRTKYASISCLTLQSMVAYNFDSQNTAIAYRNTCPVMFPATSFITYYDGHIYAGYWKKEKNGYSMAASYKIVNGGTAIADDPDEAFYIPGRVQGLQVYRNEIIFSISYGIDESKVEVYDIKSGKISGSNYSSETPRQELKLPQKLEQIYSYNGRLYCLFESGSFAYRLTAPVCMDRVVSLDESALVQRR
;
A
#
# COMPACT_ATOMS: atom_id res chain seq x y z
N PHE A 1 -25.39 39.58 21.01
CA PHE A 1 -24.91 38.71 22.09
C PHE A 1 -23.42 38.40 21.97
N MET A 2 -22.90 38.03 20.78
CA MET A 2 -21.48 37.78 20.54
C MET A 2 -20.56 39.03 20.67
N LYS A 3 -21.09 40.24 20.53
CA LYS A 3 -20.32 41.48 20.70
C LYS A 3 -19.94 41.84 22.15
N LYS A 4 -20.58 41.24 23.16
CA LYS A 4 -20.35 41.54 24.59
C LYS A 4 -19.51 40.50 25.36
N LYS A 5 -19.32 39.31 24.83
CA LYS A 5 -18.47 38.28 25.48
C LYS A 5 -17.63 37.61 24.39
N GLY A 6 -16.33 37.80 24.44
CA GLY A 6 -15.42 37.14 23.50
C GLY A 6 -15.53 35.59 23.54
N TRP A 7 -15.09 34.93 22.51
CA TRP A 7 -15.13 33.45 22.33
C TRP A 7 -14.71 32.68 23.59
N LEU A 8 -13.70 33.15 24.32
CA LEU A 8 -13.24 32.56 25.58
C LEU A 8 -14.28 32.62 26.72
N GLY A 9 -15.12 33.67 26.73
CA GLY A 9 -16.21 33.80 27.68
C GLY A 9 -17.34 32.79 27.43
N ILE A 10 -17.65 32.54 26.15
CA ILE A 10 -18.66 31.56 25.73
C ILE A 10 -18.19 30.13 26.04
N LEU A 11 -16.93 29.79 25.75
CA LEU A 11 -16.32 28.51 26.09
C LEU A 11 -16.33 28.25 27.59
N ARG A 12 -16.02 29.27 28.40
CA ARG A 12 -15.98 29.19 29.87
C ARG A 12 -17.36 28.98 30.51
N ILE A 13 -18.42 29.48 29.88
CA ILE A 13 -19.83 29.26 30.28
C ILE A 13 -20.26 27.85 29.91
N SER A 14 -19.88 27.37 28.74
CA SER A 14 -20.15 26.03 28.23
C SER A 14 -19.54 24.95 29.13
N VAL A 15 -18.29 25.11 29.50
CA VAL A 15 -17.53 24.17 30.35
C VAL A 15 -18.09 24.07 31.79
N LYS A 16 -18.76 25.10 32.30
CA LYS A 16 -19.35 25.10 33.65
C LYS A 16 -20.65 24.28 33.76
N LYS A 17 -21.33 23.94 32.69
CA LYS A 17 -22.58 23.19 32.73
C LYS A 17 -22.32 21.70 32.53
N LYS A 18 -22.50 20.88 33.57
CA LYS A 18 -22.18 19.42 33.60
C LYS A 18 -22.76 18.63 32.42
N ALA A 19 -23.92 19.04 31.85
CA ALA A 19 -24.54 18.38 30.73
C ALA A 19 -23.73 18.48 29.43
N TYR A 20 -22.81 19.40 29.29
CA TYR A 20 -22.00 19.60 28.09
C TYR A 20 -20.72 18.78 28.06
N TRP A 21 -20.26 18.29 29.20
CA TRP A 21 -19.11 17.40 29.25
C TRP A 21 -19.32 16.12 28.44
N LEU A 22 -20.55 15.58 28.48
CA LEU A 22 -20.91 14.41 27.67
C LEU A 22 -20.81 14.68 26.17
N MET A 23 -21.04 15.93 25.75
CA MET A 23 -20.90 16.32 24.34
C MET A 23 -19.43 16.44 23.92
N PHE A 24 -18.53 16.88 24.80
CA PHE A 24 -17.12 16.95 24.55
C PHE A 24 -16.43 15.57 24.49
N VAL A 25 -16.95 14.58 25.20
CA VAL A 25 -16.47 13.20 25.16
C VAL A 25 -16.72 12.53 23.80
N GLY A 26 -17.78 12.91 23.11
CA GLY A 26 -18.10 12.37 21.78
C GLY A 26 -17.14 12.83 20.68
N ILE A 27 -16.52 14.01 20.83
CA ILE A 27 -15.60 14.57 19.80
C ILE A 27 -14.34 13.70 19.58
N PRO A 28 -13.62 13.27 20.64
CA PRO A 28 -12.46 12.39 20.46
C PRO A 28 -12.82 11.04 19.84
N LEU A 29 -13.97 10.47 20.19
CA LEU A 29 -14.47 9.21 19.60
C LEU A 29 -14.78 9.37 18.11
N GLN A 30 -15.27 10.53 17.71
CA GLN A 30 -15.50 10.86 16.29
C GLN A 30 -14.20 11.06 15.50
N LEU A 31 -13.14 11.54 16.15
CA LEU A 31 -11.81 11.72 15.54
C LEU A 31 -11.03 10.42 15.41
N LEU A 32 -11.43 9.36 16.08
CA LEU A 32 -10.78 8.04 16.01
C LEU A 32 -11.25 7.20 14.82
N SER A 33 -12.22 7.67 14.03
CA SER A 33 -12.69 6.91 12.89
C SER A 33 -12.04 7.37 11.61
N SER A 34 -11.51 6.42 10.94
CA SER A 34 -11.24 6.20 9.53
C SER A 34 -10.64 7.25 8.60
N GLY A 35 -9.89 6.73 7.66
CA GLY A 35 -9.11 7.38 6.64
C GLY A 35 -9.80 7.77 5.32
N ASP A 36 -11.14 7.84 5.22
CA ASP A 36 -11.78 8.26 3.96
C ASP A 36 -12.26 9.72 4.03
N VAL A 37 -12.04 10.46 2.94
CA VAL A 37 -12.32 11.91 2.86
C VAL A 37 -13.80 12.22 3.10
N LEU A 38 -14.72 11.38 2.59
CA LEU A 38 -16.15 11.62 2.77
C LEU A 38 -16.59 11.43 4.23
N THR A 39 -16.11 10.36 4.88
CA THR A 39 -16.38 10.13 6.31
C THR A 39 -15.76 11.23 7.15
N ASN A 40 -14.54 11.66 6.84
CA ASN A 40 -13.87 12.77 7.53
C ASN A 40 -14.63 14.10 7.34
N ALA A 41 -15.15 14.39 6.14
CA ALA A 41 -15.97 15.57 5.88
C ALA A 41 -17.30 15.51 6.65
N LEU A 42 -18.00 14.38 6.66
CA LEU A 42 -19.22 14.20 7.43
C LEU A 42 -18.98 14.32 8.93
N MET A 43 -17.84 13.83 9.41
CA MET A 43 -17.43 13.98 10.80
C MET A 43 -17.14 15.44 11.16
N LEU A 44 -16.45 16.18 10.30
CA LEU A 44 -16.20 17.59 10.50
C LEU A 44 -17.53 18.36 10.62
N VAL A 45 -18.49 18.07 9.74
CA VAL A 45 -19.86 18.62 9.83
C VAL A 45 -20.51 18.27 11.16
N THR A 46 -20.40 17.01 11.58
CA THR A 46 -20.95 16.53 12.85
C THR A 46 -20.31 17.25 14.05
N ILE A 47 -18.99 17.43 14.05
CA ILE A 47 -18.23 18.18 15.07
C ILE A 47 -18.69 19.65 15.12
N ILE A 48 -18.82 20.30 13.97
CA ILE A 48 -19.27 21.69 13.88
C ILE A 48 -20.69 21.83 14.43
N CYS A 49 -21.61 20.93 14.05
CA CYS A 49 -22.98 20.90 14.57
C CYS A 49 -23.01 20.64 16.08
N HIS A 50 -22.15 19.74 16.57
CA HIS A 50 -22.01 19.44 18.00
C HIS A 50 -21.54 20.65 18.80
N MET A 51 -20.46 21.30 18.33
CA MET A 51 -19.97 22.53 18.96
C MET A 51 -21.02 23.67 18.90
N GLY A 52 -21.68 23.83 17.77
CA GLY A 52 -22.78 24.79 17.60
C GLY A 52 -23.91 24.53 18.61
N MET A 53 -24.33 23.29 18.76
CA MET A 53 -25.35 22.90 19.71
C MET A 53 -24.91 23.12 21.16
N ALA A 54 -23.66 22.80 21.52
CA ALA A 54 -23.11 23.07 22.85
C ALA A 54 -23.10 24.57 23.20
N ILE A 55 -22.73 25.43 22.24
CA ILE A 55 -22.76 26.88 22.38
C ILE A 55 -24.22 27.38 22.56
N LEU A 56 -25.12 26.91 21.72
CA LEU A 56 -26.54 27.30 21.76
C LEU A 56 -27.22 26.92 23.08
N LEU A 57 -26.98 25.71 23.55
CA LEU A 57 -27.53 25.24 24.84
C LEU A 57 -26.92 25.97 26.04
N SER A 58 -25.73 26.57 25.89
CA SER A 58 -25.07 27.37 26.95
C SER A 58 -25.65 28.77 27.12
N THR A 59 -26.46 29.22 26.16
CA THR A 59 -27.08 30.56 26.16
C THR A 59 -28.60 30.42 26.33
N ASN A 60 -29.15 31.02 27.37
CA ASN A 60 -30.58 30.91 27.68
C ASN A 60 -31.52 31.77 26.76
N GLU A 61 -30.96 32.44 25.73
CA GLU A 61 -31.64 33.46 24.94
C GLU A 61 -31.92 33.03 23.48
N ILE A 62 -31.74 31.73 23.13
CA ILE A 62 -31.86 31.31 21.73
C ILE A 62 -33.22 30.72 21.41
N PRO A 63 -33.77 31.05 20.23
CA PRO A 63 -35.05 30.49 19.80
C PRO A 63 -35.03 28.96 19.77
N ARG A 64 -36.03 28.32 20.38
CA ARG A 64 -36.17 26.85 20.41
C ARG A 64 -36.15 26.23 19.00
N ARG A 65 -36.54 27.00 17.96
CA ARG A 65 -36.45 26.54 16.57
C ARG A 65 -35.01 26.30 16.11
N LEU A 66 -34.06 27.15 16.50
CA LEU A 66 -32.65 27.01 16.13
C LEU A 66 -32.03 25.80 16.81
N ILE A 67 -32.36 25.56 18.09
CA ILE A 67 -31.89 24.37 18.81
C ILE A 67 -32.39 23.09 18.12
N LYS A 68 -33.68 23.07 17.70
CA LYS A 68 -34.27 21.93 16.99
C LYS A 68 -33.57 21.69 15.65
N THR A 69 -33.29 22.76 14.88
CA THR A 69 -32.59 22.64 13.60
C THR A 69 -31.19 22.04 13.77
N PHE A 70 -30.41 22.54 14.74
CA PHE A 70 -29.07 21.97 15.01
C PHE A 70 -29.13 20.53 15.53
N ALA A 71 -30.11 20.19 16.34
CA ALA A 71 -30.32 18.83 16.79
C ALA A 71 -30.64 17.88 15.63
N VAL A 72 -31.51 18.30 14.71
CA VAL A 72 -31.85 17.51 13.51
C VAL A 72 -30.62 17.32 12.61
N LEU A 73 -29.85 18.38 12.39
CA LEU A 73 -28.61 18.30 11.59
C LEU A 73 -27.57 17.38 12.26
N TYR A 74 -27.41 17.49 13.57
CA TYR A 74 -26.48 16.66 14.33
C TYR A 74 -26.84 15.17 14.29
N PHE A 75 -28.10 14.83 14.67
CA PHE A 75 -28.55 13.44 14.65
C PHE A 75 -28.68 12.91 13.22
N GLY A 76 -29.06 13.77 12.27
CA GLY A 76 -29.10 13.44 10.86
C GLY A 76 -27.70 13.08 10.30
N SER A 77 -26.68 13.86 10.64
CA SER A 77 -25.30 13.56 10.21
C SER A 77 -24.76 12.27 10.83
N ILE A 78 -25.05 12.01 12.12
CA ILE A 78 -24.70 10.73 12.75
C ILE A 78 -25.44 9.56 12.06
N GLY A 79 -26.73 9.73 11.73
CA GLY A 79 -27.50 8.70 11.02
C GLY A 79 -26.96 8.42 9.63
N VAL A 80 -26.54 9.46 8.89
CA VAL A 80 -25.91 9.31 7.58
C VAL A 80 -24.56 8.61 7.70
N ILE A 81 -23.72 8.99 8.68
CA ILE A 81 -22.44 8.32 8.93
C ILE A 81 -22.66 6.85 9.27
N ALA A 82 -23.62 6.54 10.18
CA ALA A 82 -23.92 5.17 10.57
C ALA A 82 -24.43 4.34 9.38
N LEU A 83 -25.35 4.91 8.59
CA LEU A 83 -25.86 4.25 7.39
C LEU A 83 -24.74 4.02 6.37
N TYR A 84 -23.92 5.03 6.13
CA TYR A 84 -22.75 4.92 5.26
C TYR A 84 -21.81 3.84 5.74
N SER A 85 -21.48 3.82 7.04
CA SER A 85 -20.62 2.79 7.64
C SER A 85 -21.21 1.39 7.47
N VAL A 86 -22.51 1.19 7.68
CA VAL A 86 -23.15 -0.12 7.53
C VAL A 86 -23.22 -0.57 6.07
N VAL A 87 -23.52 0.35 5.15
CA VAL A 87 -23.69 0.02 3.72
C VAL A 87 -22.33 -0.14 3.03
N PHE A 88 -21.37 0.68 3.42
CA PHE A 88 -20.12 0.82 2.72
C PHE A 88 -18.89 0.30 3.48
N CYS A 89 -18.92 0.17 4.79
CA CYS A 89 -17.82 -0.40 5.58
C CYS A 89 -18.13 -1.88 5.90
N ARG A 90 -18.00 -2.76 4.92
CA ARG A 90 -17.98 -4.19 5.21
C ARG A 90 -16.56 -4.57 5.59
N ASN A 91 -16.41 -5.17 6.78
CA ASN A 91 -15.21 -5.91 7.11
C ASN A 91 -15.13 -7.11 6.18
N TYR A 92 -14.32 -6.97 5.13
CA TYR A 92 -13.97 -8.09 4.28
C TYR A 92 -12.87 -8.87 4.98
N GLU A 93 -13.24 -10.03 5.54
CA GLU A 93 -12.27 -11.03 5.92
C GLU A 93 -11.91 -11.84 4.68
N LEU A 94 -10.61 -12.02 4.41
CA LEU A 94 -10.19 -12.96 3.39
C LEU A 94 -10.55 -14.37 3.87
N PRO A 95 -11.22 -15.18 3.02
CA PRO A 95 -11.32 -16.60 3.31
C PRO A 95 -9.92 -17.20 3.37
N GLY A 96 -9.64 -18.07 4.32
CA GLY A 96 -8.34 -18.74 4.39
C GLY A 96 -8.00 -19.26 5.77
N VAL A 97 -6.73 -19.62 5.93
CA VAL A 97 -6.18 -20.18 7.16
C VAL A 97 -5.84 -19.02 8.12
N SER A 98 -6.17 -19.18 9.40
CA SER A 98 -5.74 -18.24 10.43
C SER A 98 -4.42 -18.72 11.04
N ASP A 99 -3.35 -17.98 10.83
CA ASP A 99 -2.05 -18.13 11.49
C ASP A 99 -1.78 -16.99 12.48
N GLY A 100 -2.82 -16.27 12.90
CA GLY A 100 -2.72 -15.11 13.76
C GLY A 100 -2.40 -13.81 13.02
N THR A 101 -2.32 -13.81 11.68
CA THR A 101 -2.20 -12.59 10.87
C THR A 101 -3.59 -12.04 10.51
N SER A 102 -3.75 -10.73 10.61
CA SER A 102 -5.02 -10.08 10.24
C SER A 102 -5.28 -10.16 8.73
N THR A 103 -6.50 -10.46 8.36
CA THR A 103 -6.94 -10.59 6.97
C THR A 103 -8.12 -9.68 6.62
N HIS A 104 -8.55 -8.83 7.57
CA HIS A 104 -9.66 -7.91 7.38
C HIS A 104 -9.20 -6.56 6.83
N ALA A 105 -10.13 -5.85 6.19
CA ALA A 105 -9.93 -4.48 5.75
C ALA A 105 -9.75 -3.53 6.95
N VAL A 106 -8.84 -2.57 6.84
CA VAL A 106 -8.52 -1.61 7.90
C VAL A 106 -9.12 -0.22 7.63
N SER A 107 -9.57 0.03 6.40
CA SER A 107 -10.27 1.27 6.07
C SER A 107 -11.70 1.20 6.55
N ASN A 108 -12.21 2.31 7.11
CA ASN A 108 -13.64 2.47 7.36
C ASN A 108 -14.39 2.92 6.08
N GLY A 109 -13.63 3.29 5.03
CA GLY A 109 -14.15 3.49 3.71
C GLY A 109 -14.43 2.13 3.11
N SER A 110 -15.63 1.94 2.63
CA SER A 110 -15.93 0.75 1.88
C SER A 110 -15.04 0.72 0.64
N PHE A 111 -14.82 -0.47 0.19
CA PHE A 111 -14.35 -0.74 -1.14
C PHE A 111 -15.00 0.16 -2.22
N LEU A 112 -16.31 0.43 -2.15
CA LEU A 112 -17.00 1.33 -3.08
C LEU A 112 -16.56 2.79 -2.94
N ALA A 113 -16.21 3.27 -1.74
CA ALA A 113 -15.69 4.62 -1.56
C ALA A 113 -14.28 4.75 -2.16
N GLN A 114 -13.41 3.79 -1.92
CA GLN A 114 -12.07 3.75 -2.54
C GLN A 114 -12.18 3.69 -4.07
N MET A 115 -13.12 2.90 -4.59
CA MET A 115 -13.41 2.82 -6.02
C MET A 115 -13.96 4.12 -6.58
N TRP A 116 -14.84 4.78 -5.84
CA TRP A 116 -15.38 6.08 -6.23
C TRP A 116 -14.28 7.15 -6.31
N GLU A 117 -13.40 7.22 -5.32
CA GLU A 117 -12.28 8.16 -5.32
C GLU A 117 -11.32 7.90 -6.48
N MET A 118 -10.97 6.65 -6.73
CA MET A 118 -10.18 6.28 -7.90
C MET A 118 -10.89 6.69 -9.21
N SER A 119 -12.20 6.53 -9.31
CA SER A 119 -12.97 6.89 -10.49
C SER A 119 -13.02 8.38 -10.75
N THR A 120 -12.97 9.21 -9.71
CA THR A 120 -12.98 10.67 -9.85
C THR A 120 -11.62 11.25 -10.16
N GLU A 121 -10.53 10.56 -9.78
CA GLU A 121 -9.16 11.05 -9.93
C GLU A 121 -8.46 10.55 -11.18
N SER A 122 -8.98 9.49 -11.84
CA SER A 122 -8.24 8.82 -12.90
C SER A 122 -9.10 8.48 -14.12
N GLU A 123 -8.69 9.03 -15.29
CA GLU A 123 -9.21 8.55 -16.59
C GLU A 123 -9.00 7.04 -16.78
N PHE A 124 -7.99 6.51 -16.15
CA PHE A 124 -7.63 5.10 -16.20
C PHE A 124 -8.63 4.21 -15.49
N TYR A 125 -9.28 4.69 -14.44
CA TYR A 125 -10.37 4.00 -13.81
C TYR A 125 -11.46 3.64 -14.83
N ASN A 126 -11.85 4.62 -15.65
CA ASN A 126 -12.88 4.42 -16.66
C ASN A 126 -12.47 3.40 -17.74
N MET A 127 -11.17 3.20 -17.96
CA MET A 127 -10.66 2.27 -18.97
C MET A 127 -10.32 0.89 -18.39
N GLY A 128 -9.75 0.84 -17.20
CA GLY A 128 -9.24 -0.37 -16.59
C GLY A 128 -10.22 -1.04 -15.64
N LEU A 129 -10.69 -0.32 -14.64
CA LEU A 129 -11.54 -0.89 -13.59
C LEU A 129 -12.97 -1.15 -14.03
N TYR A 130 -13.47 -0.45 -15.05
CA TYR A 130 -14.81 -0.71 -15.58
C TYR A 130 -14.97 -2.13 -16.12
N ASN A 131 -13.87 -2.73 -16.59
CA ASN A 131 -13.83 -4.12 -17.05
C ASN A 131 -13.49 -5.11 -15.94
N THR A 132 -13.25 -4.64 -14.72
CA THR A 132 -12.96 -5.51 -13.59
C THR A 132 -14.25 -6.17 -13.11
N ASP A 133 -14.26 -7.49 -13.05
CA ASP A 133 -15.36 -8.23 -12.46
C ASP A 133 -15.32 -8.08 -10.94
N MET A 134 -16.04 -7.07 -10.44
CA MET A 134 -16.09 -6.72 -9.02
C MET A 134 -16.72 -7.80 -8.13
N THR A 135 -17.32 -8.83 -8.74
CA THR A 135 -17.86 -9.98 -8.00
C THR A 135 -16.80 -10.99 -7.66
N LYS A 136 -15.63 -10.92 -8.31
CA LYS A 136 -14.50 -11.81 -8.06
C LYS A 136 -13.57 -11.19 -7.02
N SER A 137 -13.37 -11.88 -5.92
CA SER A 137 -12.54 -11.41 -4.79
C SER A 137 -11.07 -11.19 -5.14
N TYR A 138 -10.55 -11.88 -6.15
CA TYR A 138 -9.14 -11.79 -6.57
C TYR A 138 -8.80 -10.54 -7.37
N ASP A 139 -9.80 -9.91 -8.02
CA ASP A 139 -9.59 -8.65 -8.72
C ASP A 139 -9.22 -7.51 -7.75
N MET A 140 -9.55 -7.68 -6.47
CA MET A 140 -9.29 -6.71 -5.42
C MET A 140 -9.09 -7.40 -4.07
N MET A 141 -7.97 -8.10 -3.93
CA MET A 141 -7.66 -8.80 -2.67
C MET A 141 -7.28 -7.82 -1.58
N THR A 142 -7.79 -8.07 -0.37
CA THR A 142 -7.35 -7.36 0.82
C THR A 142 -5.88 -7.68 1.10
N ILE A 143 -5.11 -6.65 1.47
CA ILE A 143 -3.71 -6.82 1.85
C ILE A 143 -3.67 -7.38 3.28
N PRO A 144 -3.07 -8.56 3.51
CA PRO A 144 -2.97 -9.12 4.86
C PRO A 144 -2.01 -8.33 5.74
N GLY A 145 -2.14 -8.48 7.05
CA GLY A 145 -1.18 -7.99 8.04
C GLY A 145 -1.18 -6.47 8.27
N LEU A 146 -2.14 -5.73 7.71
CA LEU A 146 -2.19 -4.27 7.87
C LEU A 146 -2.50 -3.83 9.31
N ASP A 147 -3.20 -4.66 10.06
CA ASP A 147 -3.52 -4.39 11.46
C ASP A 147 -2.51 -5.09 12.38
N TYR A 148 -2.31 -6.38 12.18
CA TYR A 148 -1.26 -7.15 12.83
C TYR A 148 -0.84 -8.34 11.98
N ALA A 149 0.44 -8.68 12.01
CA ALA A 149 1.00 -9.83 11.31
C ALA A 149 1.90 -10.65 12.22
N MET A 150 1.74 -11.97 12.18
CA MET A 150 2.61 -12.88 12.90
C MET A 150 3.98 -12.94 12.22
N THR A 151 5.03 -12.81 13.02
CA THR A 151 6.42 -12.81 12.57
C THR A 151 7.35 -13.15 13.74
N LEU A 152 8.66 -12.90 13.59
CA LEU A 152 9.65 -13.04 14.64
C LEU A 152 10.10 -11.68 15.16
N ASN A 153 10.15 -11.54 16.48
CA ASN A 153 10.79 -10.42 17.14
C ASN A 153 12.30 -10.46 16.90
N CYS A 154 12.90 -9.33 16.55
CA CYS A 154 14.33 -9.26 16.21
C CYS A 154 15.26 -9.43 17.43
N GLU A 155 14.79 -9.08 18.61
CA GLU A 155 15.56 -9.16 19.86
C GLU A 155 15.44 -10.55 20.50
N THR A 156 14.21 -10.99 20.80
CA THR A 156 13.93 -12.27 21.46
C THR A 156 14.07 -13.48 20.56
N LYS A 157 13.94 -13.32 19.26
CA LYS A 157 13.87 -14.37 18.21
C LYS A 157 12.62 -15.27 18.31
N GLU A 158 11.68 -14.92 19.18
CA GLU A 158 10.44 -15.63 19.39
C GLU A 158 9.32 -15.12 18.46
N PRO A 159 8.30 -15.93 18.18
CA PRO A 159 7.08 -15.50 17.51
C PRO A 159 6.43 -14.32 18.23
N ASP A 160 6.05 -13.30 17.47
CA ASP A 160 5.45 -12.08 17.99
C ASP A 160 4.53 -11.44 16.95
N SER A 161 3.61 -10.60 17.39
CA SER A 161 2.66 -9.90 16.57
C SER A 161 3.15 -8.48 16.26
N CYS A 162 3.39 -8.21 14.98
CA CYS A 162 3.80 -6.88 14.51
C CYS A 162 2.61 -6.05 14.05
N THR A 163 2.38 -4.88 14.66
CA THR A 163 1.31 -3.93 14.28
C THR A 163 1.76 -2.83 13.34
N SER A 164 2.99 -2.88 12.83
CA SER A 164 3.58 -1.84 11.97
C SER A 164 4.10 -2.37 10.65
N MET A 165 3.49 -3.45 10.14
CA MET A 165 3.80 -3.97 8.80
C MET A 165 3.37 -2.98 7.73
N THR A 166 4.27 -2.77 6.77
CA THR A 166 4.08 -1.87 5.65
C THR A 166 4.30 -2.66 4.35
N PRO A 167 3.28 -2.84 3.51
CA PRO A 167 3.38 -3.58 2.25
C PRO A 167 4.26 -2.84 1.25
N GLN A 168 5.01 -3.57 0.43
CA GLN A 168 6.00 -2.99 -0.47
C GLN A 168 6.02 -3.62 -1.85
N GLY A 169 6.07 -4.93 -1.96
CA GLY A 169 6.21 -5.65 -3.21
C GLY A 169 5.04 -6.59 -3.47
N ILE A 170 4.75 -6.82 -4.75
CA ILE A 170 3.74 -7.76 -5.21
C ILE A 170 4.26 -8.59 -6.37
N ALA A 171 3.96 -9.88 -6.37
CA ALA A 171 4.12 -10.76 -7.52
C ALA A 171 2.89 -11.68 -7.65
N VAL A 172 2.41 -11.87 -8.87
CA VAL A 172 1.22 -12.65 -9.18
C VAL A 172 1.56 -13.77 -10.14
N THR A 173 1.05 -14.96 -9.86
CA THR A 173 1.16 -16.15 -10.72
C THR A 173 -0.23 -16.76 -10.93
N ASP A 174 -0.36 -17.79 -11.76
CA ASP A 174 -1.62 -18.53 -11.92
C ASP A 174 -2.21 -19.07 -10.61
N LYS A 175 -1.35 -19.38 -9.66
CA LYS A 175 -1.73 -20.08 -8.45
C LYS A 175 -1.61 -19.24 -7.19
N TYR A 176 -0.59 -18.39 -7.10
CA TYR A 176 -0.26 -17.66 -5.91
C TYR A 176 -0.02 -16.18 -6.16
N THR A 177 -0.50 -15.37 -5.24
CA THR A 177 -0.11 -13.96 -5.12
C THR A 177 0.75 -13.80 -3.89
N PHE A 178 1.88 -13.12 -4.06
CA PHE A 178 2.83 -12.83 -2.99
C PHE A 178 2.83 -11.33 -2.73
N ILE A 179 2.77 -10.94 -1.46
CA ILE A 179 2.86 -9.54 -1.02
C ILE A 179 3.94 -9.45 0.05
N SER A 180 4.99 -8.69 -0.18
CA SER A 180 6.00 -8.43 0.84
C SER A 180 5.62 -7.28 1.74
N ALA A 181 6.02 -7.36 3.02
CA ALA A 181 5.88 -6.29 3.97
C ALA A 181 7.06 -6.26 4.94
N TYR A 182 7.44 -5.06 5.38
CA TYR A 182 8.48 -4.87 6.39
C TYR A 182 7.93 -4.20 7.65
N CYS A 183 8.53 -4.52 8.78
CA CYS A 183 8.23 -3.82 10.04
C CYS A 183 8.87 -2.44 10.05
N ARG A 184 8.07 -1.37 10.08
CA ARG A 184 8.55 0.01 10.03
C ARG A 184 9.43 0.38 11.24
N THR A 185 9.16 -0.18 12.40
CA THR A 185 9.97 0.03 13.62
C THR A 185 11.23 -0.83 13.63
N LYS A 186 11.36 -1.79 12.71
CA LYS A 186 12.45 -2.79 12.64
C LYS A 186 12.57 -3.69 13.89
N ALA A 187 11.55 -3.69 14.74
CA ALA A 187 11.48 -4.58 15.90
C ALA A 187 11.19 -6.03 15.50
N HIS A 188 10.62 -6.23 14.31
CA HIS A 188 10.22 -7.53 13.80
C HIS A 188 10.82 -7.80 12.41
N ARG A 189 10.91 -9.07 12.06
CA ARG A 189 11.38 -9.49 10.74
C ARG A 189 10.35 -9.20 9.67
N SER A 190 10.83 -8.95 8.47
CA SER A 190 9.99 -8.77 7.29
C SER A 190 9.32 -10.07 6.88
N VAL A 191 8.22 -9.97 6.14
CA VAL A 191 7.40 -11.11 5.76
C VAL A 191 7.04 -11.05 4.28
N ILE A 192 6.65 -12.22 3.73
CA ILE A 192 5.94 -12.35 2.47
C ILE A 192 4.63 -13.08 2.77
N PHE A 193 3.51 -12.45 2.50
CA PHE A 193 2.19 -13.08 2.55
C PHE A 193 1.95 -13.85 1.27
N MET A 194 1.42 -15.06 1.40
CA MET A 194 1.07 -15.94 0.30
C MET A 194 -0.45 -16.12 0.25
N LEU A 195 -1.05 -15.79 -0.88
CA LEU A 195 -2.48 -15.88 -1.14
C LEU A 195 -2.74 -16.79 -2.33
N ASP A 196 -3.93 -17.36 -2.41
CA ASP A 196 -4.42 -18.02 -3.61
C ASP A 196 -4.85 -16.97 -4.65
N SER A 197 -4.28 -16.99 -5.84
CA SER A 197 -4.54 -15.96 -6.88
C SER A 197 -5.96 -15.99 -7.40
N LYS A 198 -6.65 -17.14 -7.38
CA LYS A 198 -8.00 -17.28 -7.95
C LYS A 198 -9.10 -16.84 -7.00
N THR A 199 -8.88 -17.05 -5.72
CA THR A 199 -9.90 -16.78 -4.69
C THR A 199 -9.58 -15.59 -3.82
N GLY A 200 -8.33 -15.09 -3.85
CA GLY A 200 -7.82 -14.10 -2.91
C GLY A 200 -7.65 -14.64 -1.48
N ALA A 201 -7.81 -15.96 -1.27
CA ALA A 201 -7.73 -16.54 0.05
C ALA A 201 -6.31 -16.45 0.62
N TYR A 202 -6.21 -16.01 1.87
CA TYR A 202 -4.94 -16.02 2.61
C TYR A 202 -4.52 -17.45 2.93
N LEU A 203 -3.26 -17.78 2.63
CA LEU A 203 -2.72 -19.13 2.83
C LEU A 203 -1.75 -19.19 4.00
N LYS A 204 -0.79 -18.27 4.08
CA LYS A 204 0.22 -18.23 5.15
C LYS A 204 1.08 -16.97 5.13
N THR A 205 1.77 -16.73 6.25
CA THR A 205 2.90 -15.81 6.35
C THR A 205 4.23 -16.56 6.18
N ILE A 206 5.12 -16.06 5.34
CA ILE A 206 6.50 -16.49 5.17
C ILE A 206 7.41 -15.48 5.85
N VAL A 207 8.02 -15.82 6.97
CA VAL A 207 8.88 -14.93 7.75
C VAL A 207 10.29 -14.93 7.16
N LEU A 208 10.78 -13.77 6.78
CA LEU A 208 12.13 -13.57 6.23
C LEU A 208 13.20 -13.61 7.33
N LYS A 209 14.46 -13.91 6.97
CA LYS A 209 15.55 -14.03 7.96
C LYS A 209 16.04 -12.70 8.55
N ASP A 210 15.61 -11.58 7.99
CA ASP A 210 16.09 -10.23 8.35
C ASP A 210 14.97 -9.18 8.32
N THR A 211 15.33 -7.91 8.47
CA THR A 211 14.45 -6.75 8.41
C THR A 211 14.58 -6.01 7.08
N THR A 212 14.82 -6.74 5.99
CA THR A 212 14.94 -6.16 4.66
C THR A 212 13.67 -5.39 4.28
N HIS A 213 13.83 -4.31 3.53
CA HIS A 213 12.68 -3.53 3.07
C HIS A 213 11.76 -4.35 2.15
N ALA A 214 12.36 -5.29 1.39
CA ALA A 214 11.67 -6.13 0.41
C ALA A 214 10.80 -5.30 -0.56
N GLY A 215 11.36 -4.17 -1.04
CA GLY A 215 10.66 -3.12 -1.80
C GLY A 215 10.17 -3.55 -3.18
N GLY A 216 10.52 -4.75 -3.65
CA GLY A 216 10.01 -5.31 -4.90
C GLY A 216 10.05 -6.83 -4.88
N LEU A 217 9.04 -7.44 -5.51
CA LEU A 217 8.95 -8.87 -5.80
C LEU A 217 8.97 -9.12 -7.30
N ALA A 218 9.61 -10.21 -7.72
CA ALA A 218 9.64 -10.65 -9.10
C ALA A 218 9.57 -12.18 -9.14
N TYR A 219 8.65 -12.73 -9.89
CA TYR A 219 8.52 -14.18 -10.01
C TYR A 219 9.03 -14.65 -11.37
N ASP A 220 10.01 -15.55 -11.33
CA ASP A 220 10.51 -16.28 -12.50
C ASP A 220 9.67 -17.54 -12.66
N ASP A 221 8.70 -17.49 -13.55
CA ASP A 221 7.75 -18.58 -13.83
C ASP A 221 8.41 -19.80 -14.51
N LYS A 222 9.55 -19.59 -15.17
CA LYS A 222 10.29 -20.65 -15.82
C LYS A 222 11.02 -21.56 -14.82
N ASN A 223 11.50 -21.00 -13.71
CA ASN A 223 12.30 -21.71 -12.71
C ASN A 223 11.55 -21.89 -11.38
N ASP A 224 10.32 -21.39 -11.23
CA ASP A 224 9.55 -21.39 -9.97
C ASP A 224 10.30 -20.72 -8.82
N VAL A 225 10.84 -19.53 -9.06
CA VAL A 225 11.65 -18.76 -8.11
C VAL A 225 11.06 -17.38 -7.89
N LEU A 226 10.83 -17.03 -6.62
CA LEU A 226 10.47 -15.68 -6.20
C LEU A 226 11.72 -14.92 -5.78
N TRP A 227 11.98 -13.81 -6.44
CA TRP A 227 13.04 -12.86 -6.15
C TRP A 227 12.49 -11.68 -5.37
N PHE A 228 13.31 -11.09 -4.49
CA PHE A 228 12.95 -9.90 -3.73
C PHE A 228 14.17 -9.05 -3.40
N SER A 229 13.96 -7.72 -3.31
CA SER A 229 15.02 -6.79 -2.93
C SER A 229 15.45 -7.02 -1.48
N SER A 230 16.76 -7.02 -1.23
CA SER A 230 17.35 -7.37 0.06
C SER A 230 18.66 -6.63 0.31
N TYR A 231 19.33 -6.98 1.41
CA TYR A 231 20.68 -6.54 1.74
C TYR A 231 21.56 -7.73 2.09
N LEU A 232 22.76 -7.73 1.57
CA LEU A 232 23.84 -8.58 2.04
C LEU A 232 24.57 -7.82 3.16
N SER A 233 24.61 -8.40 4.35
CA SER A 233 25.39 -7.85 5.47
C SER A 233 26.71 -8.59 5.54
N VAL A 234 27.81 -7.85 5.44
CA VAL A 234 29.16 -8.36 5.64
C VAL A 234 29.70 -7.77 6.93
N GLU A 235 30.14 -8.63 7.84
CA GLU A 235 30.80 -8.24 9.09
C GLU A 235 32.31 -8.25 8.85
N GLU A 236 32.95 -7.10 8.91
CA GLU A 236 34.41 -6.91 8.81
C GLU A 236 34.90 -6.28 10.12
N GLU A 237 35.77 -7.02 10.83
CA GLU A 237 36.47 -6.70 12.10
C GLU A 237 35.73 -5.78 13.08
N ASP A 238 35.13 -4.76 12.92
CA ASP A 238 34.33 -3.93 13.83
C ASP A 238 33.20 -3.15 13.12
N THR A 239 33.00 -3.42 11.82
CA THR A 239 32.00 -2.71 11.02
C THR A 239 31.05 -3.69 10.32
N ARG A 240 29.76 -3.39 10.36
CA ARG A 240 28.74 -4.10 9.61
C ARG A 240 28.35 -3.29 8.39
N THR A 241 28.85 -3.70 7.24
CA THR A 241 28.52 -3.06 5.95
C THR A 241 27.35 -3.78 5.29
N LYS A 242 26.38 -3.00 4.78
CA LYS A 242 25.25 -3.52 4.03
C LYS A 242 25.40 -3.18 2.55
N TYR A 243 25.32 -4.19 1.72
CA TYR A 243 25.31 -4.06 0.27
C TYR A 243 23.91 -4.32 -0.28
N ALA A 244 23.46 -3.50 -1.21
CA ALA A 244 22.21 -3.75 -1.93
C ALA A 244 22.31 -5.09 -2.65
N SER A 245 21.26 -5.88 -2.53
CA SER A 245 21.25 -7.25 -3.03
C SER A 245 19.83 -7.65 -3.44
N ILE A 246 19.75 -8.76 -4.14
CA ILE A 246 18.52 -9.44 -4.49
C ILE A 246 18.62 -10.85 -3.94
N SER A 247 17.63 -11.28 -3.19
CA SER A 247 17.53 -12.64 -2.65
C SER A 247 16.44 -13.42 -3.33
N CYS A 248 16.51 -14.76 -3.26
CA CYS A 248 15.48 -15.60 -3.84
C CYS A 248 15.04 -16.74 -2.93
N LEU A 249 13.81 -17.18 -3.17
CA LEU A 249 13.15 -18.34 -2.58
C LEU A 249 12.60 -19.23 -3.70
N THR A 250 12.72 -20.54 -3.57
CA THR A 250 12.05 -21.46 -4.50
C THR A 250 10.59 -21.62 -4.10
N LEU A 251 9.70 -21.80 -5.07
CA LEU A 251 8.28 -22.08 -4.80
C LEU A 251 8.14 -23.31 -3.89
N GLN A 252 8.93 -24.36 -4.14
CA GLN A 252 8.94 -25.56 -3.30
C GLN A 252 9.22 -25.24 -1.83
N SER A 253 10.24 -24.39 -1.54
CA SER A 253 10.56 -24.01 -0.16
C SER A 253 9.45 -23.20 0.49
N MET A 254 8.82 -22.30 -0.25
CA MET A 254 7.70 -21.48 0.24
C MET A 254 6.45 -22.32 0.52
N VAL A 255 6.12 -23.26 -0.35
CA VAL A 255 4.97 -24.17 -0.16
C VAL A 255 5.18 -25.09 1.05
N ALA A 256 6.40 -25.63 1.22
CA ALA A 256 6.76 -26.50 2.33
C ALA A 256 6.90 -25.76 3.67
N TYR A 257 7.14 -24.44 3.64
CA TYR A 257 7.33 -23.64 4.84
C TYR A 257 6.05 -23.54 5.66
N ASN A 258 6.17 -23.68 6.98
CA ASN A 258 5.08 -23.50 7.94
C ASN A 258 5.63 -22.81 9.19
N PHE A 259 5.27 -21.54 9.38
CA PHE A 259 5.75 -20.73 10.49
C PHE A 259 5.27 -21.27 11.85
N ASP A 260 4.00 -21.64 11.97
CA ASP A 260 3.41 -22.09 13.23
C ASP A 260 4.08 -23.35 13.81
N SER A 261 4.57 -24.24 12.92
CA SER A 261 5.24 -25.47 13.35
C SER A 261 6.76 -25.31 13.53
N GLN A 262 7.36 -24.36 12.80
CA GLN A 262 8.82 -24.19 12.77
C GLN A 262 9.32 -23.10 13.72
N ASN A 263 8.53 -22.04 13.94
CA ASN A 263 8.91 -20.84 14.71
C ASN A 263 10.26 -20.23 14.27
N THR A 264 10.62 -20.41 13.01
CA THR A 264 11.89 -19.95 12.45
C THR A 264 11.66 -19.25 11.12
N ALA A 265 12.55 -18.36 10.75
CA ALA A 265 12.54 -17.69 9.45
C ALA A 265 12.90 -18.68 8.32
N ILE A 266 12.36 -18.42 7.13
CA ILE A 266 12.72 -19.19 5.94
C ILE A 266 14.17 -18.94 5.53
N ALA A 267 14.87 -20.00 5.11
CA ALA A 267 16.21 -19.88 4.54
C ALA A 267 16.13 -19.36 3.09
N TYR A 268 16.89 -18.32 2.76
CA TYR A 268 17.02 -17.86 1.38
C TYR A 268 17.81 -18.88 0.56
N ARG A 269 17.36 -19.12 -0.66
CA ARG A 269 18.09 -20.00 -1.57
C ARG A 269 19.42 -19.37 -1.98
N ASN A 270 19.41 -18.06 -2.25
CA ASN A 270 20.60 -17.29 -2.58
C ASN A 270 20.39 -15.81 -2.26
N THR A 271 21.49 -15.05 -2.20
CA THR A 271 21.53 -13.60 -2.08
C THR A 271 22.66 -13.09 -2.97
N CYS A 272 22.33 -12.31 -4.01
CA CYS A 272 23.24 -11.80 -5.02
C CYS A 272 23.37 -10.28 -4.85
N PRO A 273 24.59 -9.74 -4.73
CA PRO A 273 24.80 -8.29 -4.69
C PRO A 273 24.46 -7.65 -6.05
N VAL A 274 24.10 -6.39 -6.03
CA VAL A 274 23.86 -5.56 -7.21
C VAL A 274 24.64 -4.25 -7.13
N MET A 275 24.85 -3.60 -8.27
CA MET A 275 25.68 -2.41 -8.38
C MET A 275 25.14 -1.13 -7.74
N PHE A 276 23.93 -1.17 -7.20
CA PHE A 276 23.25 0.02 -6.68
C PHE A 276 23.52 0.24 -5.18
N PRO A 277 23.39 1.48 -4.67
CA PRO A 277 23.50 1.76 -3.24
C PRO A 277 22.33 1.19 -2.43
N ALA A 278 21.19 0.95 -3.07
CA ALA A 278 20.01 0.32 -2.54
C ALA A 278 19.21 -0.35 -3.66
N THR A 279 18.42 -1.38 -3.34
CA THR A 279 17.48 -2.00 -4.28
C THR A 279 16.08 -1.70 -3.79
N SER A 280 15.38 -0.77 -4.44
CA SER A 280 14.05 -0.34 -4.03
C SER A 280 12.94 -1.13 -4.71
N PHE A 281 13.15 -1.51 -5.96
CA PHE A 281 12.21 -2.32 -6.73
C PHE A 281 12.94 -3.29 -7.64
N ILE A 282 12.27 -4.36 -8.00
CA ILE A 282 12.72 -5.33 -9.00
C ILE A 282 11.53 -5.79 -9.85
N THR A 283 11.79 -6.28 -11.05
CA THR A 283 10.84 -7.03 -11.87
C THR A 283 11.52 -8.10 -12.68
N TYR A 284 10.78 -9.13 -13.06
CA TYR A 284 11.21 -10.17 -13.97
C TYR A 284 10.71 -9.89 -15.37
N TYR A 285 11.59 -9.97 -16.36
CA TYR A 285 11.21 -9.93 -17.76
C TYR A 285 12.25 -10.67 -18.60
N ASP A 286 11.79 -11.57 -19.45
CA ASP A 286 12.58 -12.31 -20.45
C ASP A 286 13.92 -12.90 -19.93
N GLY A 287 13.83 -13.63 -18.81
CA GLY A 287 15.00 -14.30 -18.19
C GLY A 287 15.98 -13.38 -17.47
N HIS A 288 15.58 -12.15 -17.19
CA HIS A 288 16.36 -11.16 -16.47
C HIS A 288 15.60 -10.61 -15.27
N ILE A 289 16.35 -10.23 -14.22
CA ILE A 289 15.84 -9.38 -13.16
C ILE A 289 16.28 -7.94 -13.46
N TYR A 290 15.29 -7.08 -13.61
CA TYR A 290 15.50 -5.64 -13.65
C TYR A 290 15.43 -5.10 -12.25
N ALA A 291 16.47 -4.43 -11.79
CA ALA A 291 16.56 -3.83 -10.47
C ALA A 291 16.81 -2.32 -10.58
N GLY A 292 16.29 -1.57 -9.63
CA GLY A 292 16.54 -0.14 -9.56
C GLY A 292 16.40 0.41 -8.15
N TYR A 293 16.73 1.68 -7.97
CA TYR A 293 16.63 2.33 -6.68
C TYR A 293 15.85 3.64 -6.75
N TRP A 294 15.12 3.90 -5.68
CA TRP A 294 14.32 5.09 -5.51
C TRP A 294 15.18 6.30 -5.18
N LYS A 295 14.87 7.45 -5.80
CA LYS A 295 15.47 8.75 -5.49
C LYS A 295 14.41 9.79 -5.21
N LYS A 296 14.64 10.62 -4.18
CA LYS A 296 13.68 11.63 -3.73
C LYS A 296 13.48 12.75 -4.74
N GLU A 297 14.56 13.16 -5.42
CA GLU A 297 14.56 14.27 -6.35
C GLU A 297 13.73 13.93 -7.60
N LYS A 298 12.73 14.77 -7.90
CA LYS A 298 11.86 14.58 -9.06
C LYS A 298 12.66 14.68 -10.39
N ASN A 299 13.65 15.55 -10.42
CA ASN A 299 14.52 15.77 -11.59
C ASN A 299 15.87 15.07 -11.42
N GLY A 300 16.01 14.18 -10.44
CA GLY A 300 17.24 13.40 -10.23
C GLY A 300 17.27 12.19 -11.13
N TYR A 301 18.45 11.85 -11.64
CA TYR A 301 18.63 10.60 -12.38
C TYR A 301 18.60 9.42 -11.42
N SER A 302 17.57 8.59 -11.53
CA SER A 302 17.58 7.23 -11.01
C SER A 302 18.02 6.29 -12.12
N MET A 303 18.45 5.10 -11.74
CA MET A 303 18.89 4.08 -12.69
C MET A 303 18.21 2.76 -12.39
N ALA A 304 18.00 2.00 -13.45
CA ALA A 304 17.69 0.59 -13.40
C ALA A 304 18.72 -0.20 -14.22
N ALA A 305 18.93 -1.45 -13.88
CA ALA A 305 19.81 -2.35 -14.60
C ALA A 305 19.18 -3.74 -14.68
N SER A 306 19.47 -4.46 -15.75
CA SER A 306 19.03 -5.84 -15.95
C SER A 306 20.18 -6.80 -15.69
N TYR A 307 19.86 -7.89 -15.00
CA TYR A 307 20.80 -8.97 -14.69
C TYR A 307 20.24 -10.28 -15.21
N LYS A 308 21.03 -10.96 -16.04
CA LYS A 308 20.64 -12.29 -16.54
C LYS A 308 20.53 -13.30 -15.41
N ILE A 309 19.45 -14.05 -15.41
CA ILE A 309 19.25 -15.17 -14.47
C ILE A 309 20.15 -16.34 -14.92
N VAL A 310 20.87 -16.93 -13.98
CA VAL A 310 21.81 -18.04 -14.17
C VAL A 310 21.61 -19.13 -13.13
N ASN A 311 22.39 -20.20 -13.18
CA ASN A 311 22.41 -21.29 -12.21
C ASN A 311 21.03 -21.91 -11.95
N GLY A 312 20.24 -22.17 -13.01
CA GLY A 312 18.93 -22.77 -12.89
C GLY A 312 17.91 -21.91 -12.15
N GLY A 313 17.96 -20.59 -12.34
CA GLY A 313 16.99 -19.65 -11.76
C GLY A 313 17.31 -19.16 -10.35
N THR A 314 18.48 -19.54 -9.77
CA THR A 314 18.77 -19.22 -8.35
C THR A 314 19.94 -18.25 -8.15
N ALA A 315 20.53 -17.71 -9.23
CA ALA A 315 21.53 -16.66 -9.19
C ALA A 315 21.32 -15.69 -10.35
N ILE A 316 21.88 -14.50 -10.25
CA ILE A 316 22.00 -13.54 -11.36
C ILE A 316 23.46 -13.37 -11.76
N ALA A 317 23.71 -12.90 -12.96
CA ALA A 317 25.07 -12.55 -13.40
C ALA A 317 25.67 -11.45 -12.50
N ASP A 318 26.99 -11.49 -12.32
CA ASP A 318 27.69 -10.52 -11.46
C ASP A 318 27.64 -9.09 -12.03
N ASP A 319 27.73 -8.98 -13.36
CA ASP A 319 27.61 -7.71 -14.06
C ASP A 319 26.25 -7.58 -14.73
N PRO A 320 25.67 -6.37 -14.78
CA PRO A 320 24.43 -6.15 -15.51
C PRO A 320 24.66 -6.20 -17.04
N ASP A 321 23.68 -6.77 -17.75
CA ASP A 321 23.69 -6.74 -19.23
C ASP A 321 23.38 -5.35 -19.77
N GLU A 322 22.51 -4.62 -19.10
CA GLU A 322 22.08 -3.27 -19.48
C GLU A 322 21.88 -2.39 -18.25
N ALA A 323 22.13 -1.10 -18.39
CA ALA A 323 21.78 -0.09 -17.40
C ALA A 323 21.24 1.16 -18.12
N PHE A 324 20.21 1.79 -17.54
CA PHE A 324 19.54 2.94 -18.15
C PHE A 324 18.97 3.89 -17.10
N TYR A 325 18.78 5.15 -17.51
CA TYR A 325 18.21 6.18 -16.65
C TYR A 325 16.68 6.12 -16.66
N ILE A 326 16.10 6.25 -15.49
CA ILE A 326 14.65 6.22 -15.24
C ILE A 326 14.19 7.49 -14.54
N PRO A 327 12.89 7.81 -14.53
CA PRO A 327 12.35 8.94 -13.76
C PRO A 327 12.71 8.85 -12.28
N GLY A 328 12.70 9.99 -11.60
CA GLY A 328 12.82 10.02 -10.13
C GLY A 328 11.55 9.48 -9.45
N ARG A 329 11.68 8.99 -8.21
CA ARG A 329 10.59 8.50 -7.37
C ARG A 329 9.89 7.22 -7.87
N VAL A 330 10.56 6.45 -8.72
CA VAL A 330 10.05 5.16 -9.20
C VAL A 330 10.02 4.16 -8.06
N GLN A 331 8.85 3.51 -7.87
CA GLN A 331 8.60 2.47 -6.87
C GLN A 331 8.46 1.07 -7.51
N GLY A 332 8.21 1.01 -8.81
CA GLY A 332 8.08 -0.24 -9.56
C GLY A 332 8.25 -0.03 -11.05
N LEU A 333 8.64 -1.10 -11.73
CA LEU A 333 8.84 -1.15 -13.15
C LEU A 333 8.19 -2.42 -13.70
N GLN A 334 7.52 -2.31 -14.84
CA GLN A 334 7.03 -3.46 -15.60
C GLN A 334 7.32 -3.27 -17.09
N VAL A 335 7.46 -4.39 -17.78
CA VAL A 335 7.55 -4.41 -19.24
C VAL A 335 6.36 -5.18 -19.79
N TYR A 336 5.60 -4.52 -20.65
CA TYR A 336 4.43 -5.13 -21.28
C TYR A 336 4.46 -4.86 -22.78
N ARG A 337 4.51 -5.93 -23.58
CA ARG A 337 4.69 -5.84 -25.04
C ARG A 337 5.94 -5.03 -25.40
N ASN A 338 5.76 -3.87 -26.06
CA ASN A 338 6.86 -2.99 -26.46
C ASN A 338 6.88 -1.68 -25.63
N GLU A 339 6.48 -1.76 -24.38
CA GLU A 339 6.34 -0.63 -23.48
C GLU A 339 6.96 -0.92 -22.12
N ILE A 340 7.49 0.12 -21.50
CA ILE A 340 7.94 0.11 -20.11
C ILE A 340 7.02 0.99 -19.29
N ILE A 341 6.62 0.49 -18.14
CA ILE A 341 5.64 1.10 -17.24
C ILE A 341 6.31 1.34 -15.89
N PHE A 342 6.24 2.56 -15.38
CA PHE A 342 6.75 2.91 -14.06
C PHE A 342 5.63 3.32 -13.12
N SER A 343 5.65 2.84 -11.87
CA SER A 343 4.93 3.46 -10.77
C SER A 343 5.78 4.53 -10.11
N ILE A 344 5.22 5.71 -9.91
CA ILE A 344 5.89 6.87 -9.34
C ILE A 344 5.09 7.38 -8.15
N SER A 345 5.73 7.47 -6.98
CA SER A 345 5.06 7.87 -5.75
C SER A 345 5.99 8.60 -4.79
N TYR A 346 5.47 9.63 -4.13
CA TYR A 346 6.18 10.34 -3.07
C TYR A 346 5.24 11.14 -2.15
N GLY A 347 5.36 10.88 -0.86
CA GLY A 347 4.71 11.72 0.17
C GLY A 347 3.20 11.60 0.15
N ILE A 348 2.52 12.74 0.10
CA ILE A 348 1.07 12.88 0.01
C ILE A 348 0.62 13.30 -1.40
N ASP A 349 1.57 13.43 -2.35
CA ASP A 349 1.24 13.73 -3.73
C ASP A 349 0.50 12.53 -4.35
N GLU A 350 -0.36 12.78 -5.33
CA GLU A 350 -0.94 11.72 -6.16
C GLU A 350 0.16 10.87 -6.75
N SER A 351 -0.02 9.56 -6.70
CA SER A 351 0.85 8.63 -7.39
C SER A 351 0.55 8.63 -8.89
N LYS A 352 1.48 8.12 -9.68
CA LYS A 352 1.36 8.06 -11.12
C LYS A 352 1.80 6.70 -11.64
N VAL A 353 1.17 6.31 -12.74
CA VAL A 353 1.70 5.29 -13.65
C VAL A 353 2.08 5.99 -14.94
N GLU A 354 3.33 5.91 -15.32
CA GLU A 354 3.86 6.48 -16.56
C GLU A 354 4.25 5.37 -17.54
N VAL A 355 3.80 5.49 -18.77
CA VAL A 355 4.02 4.52 -19.85
C VAL A 355 4.90 5.12 -20.93
N TYR A 356 5.96 4.42 -21.32
CA TYR A 356 6.90 4.83 -22.35
C TYR A 356 7.03 3.73 -23.40
N ASP A 357 7.23 4.12 -24.66
CA ASP A 357 7.53 3.19 -25.75
C ASP A 357 9.00 2.72 -25.65
N ILE A 358 9.23 1.43 -25.81
CA ILE A 358 10.58 0.86 -25.96
C ILE A 358 11.05 1.10 -27.39
N LYS A 359 12.09 1.92 -27.55
CA LYS A 359 12.66 2.26 -28.84
C LYS A 359 13.64 1.19 -29.32
N SER A 360 13.57 0.87 -30.59
CA SER A 360 14.51 -0.07 -31.25
C SER A 360 14.54 -1.47 -30.61
N GLY A 361 13.48 -1.87 -29.90
CA GLY A 361 13.38 -3.17 -29.24
C GLY A 361 14.37 -3.38 -28.07
N LYS A 362 15.02 -2.31 -27.58
CA LYS A 362 15.92 -2.35 -26.43
C LYS A 362 15.41 -1.44 -25.31
N ILE A 363 15.27 -1.98 -24.11
CA ILE A 363 14.81 -1.22 -22.95
C ILE A 363 15.83 -0.11 -22.62
N SER A 364 17.12 -0.40 -22.68
CA SER A 364 18.19 0.58 -22.46
C SER A 364 18.39 1.57 -23.63
N GLY A 365 17.63 1.43 -24.71
CA GLY A 365 17.71 2.33 -25.88
C GLY A 365 17.20 3.74 -25.63
N SER A 366 16.63 4.01 -24.46
CA SER A 366 16.02 5.29 -24.08
C SER A 366 16.53 5.81 -22.75
N ASN A 367 16.55 7.13 -22.60
CA ASN A 367 16.74 7.82 -21.33
C ASN A 367 15.36 8.30 -20.82
N TYR A 368 14.65 7.42 -20.10
CA TYR A 368 13.30 7.68 -19.61
C TYR A 368 13.22 8.84 -18.62
N SER A 369 14.34 9.23 -17.99
CA SER A 369 14.37 10.38 -17.08
C SER A 369 14.18 11.73 -17.77
N SER A 370 14.47 11.79 -19.07
CA SER A 370 14.37 13.02 -19.89
C SER A 370 13.31 12.95 -20.97
N GLU A 371 12.69 11.78 -21.15
CA GLU A 371 11.60 11.61 -22.12
C GLU A 371 10.24 11.97 -21.51
N THR A 372 9.31 12.33 -22.39
CA THR A 372 7.91 12.51 -22.00
C THR A 372 7.20 11.16 -22.09
N PRO A 373 6.49 10.73 -21.04
CA PRO A 373 5.70 9.51 -21.11
C PRO A 373 4.64 9.62 -22.21
N ARG A 374 4.40 8.53 -22.90
CA ARG A 374 3.30 8.44 -23.88
C ARG A 374 1.95 8.60 -23.17
N GLN A 375 1.84 8.07 -21.98
CA GLN A 375 0.65 8.18 -21.14
C GLN A 375 1.04 8.37 -19.68
N GLU A 376 0.36 9.25 -18.96
CA GLU A 376 0.42 9.44 -17.53
C GLU A 376 -0.96 9.20 -16.93
N LEU A 377 -1.02 8.41 -15.88
CA LEU A 377 -2.24 8.11 -15.14
C LEU A 377 -2.05 8.49 -13.69
N LYS A 378 -3.01 9.19 -13.13
CA LYS A 378 -3.03 9.53 -11.72
C LYS A 378 -3.73 8.43 -10.93
N LEU A 379 -3.20 8.13 -9.77
CA LEU A 379 -3.68 7.13 -8.84
C LEU A 379 -3.62 7.68 -7.42
N PRO A 380 -4.34 7.07 -6.46
CA PRO A 380 -4.21 7.43 -5.06
C PRO A 380 -2.76 7.39 -4.57
N GLN A 381 -2.48 8.14 -3.52
CA GLN A 381 -1.15 8.28 -2.92
C GLN A 381 -0.61 6.94 -2.42
N LYS A 382 0.72 6.87 -2.30
CA LYS A 382 1.40 5.72 -1.71
C LYS A 382 1.30 4.44 -2.55
N LEU A 383 1.26 4.59 -3.88
CA LEU A 383 1.49 3.47 -4.78
C LEU A 383 2.93 2.99 -4.64
N GLU A 384 3.09 1.71 -4.39
CA GLU A 384 4.36 1.02 -4.34
C GLU A 384 4.57 0.23 -5.64
N GLN A 385 4.74 -1.07 -5.58
CA GLN A 385 4.98 -1.86 -6.77
C GLN A 385 3.72 -2.04 -7.62
N ILE A 386 3.93 -2.00 -8.93
CA ILE A 386 2.99 -2.51 -9.95
C ILE A 386 3.50 -3.86 -10.46
N TYR A 387 2.58 -4.74 -10.90
CA TYR A 387 2.93 -6.06 -11.43
C TYR A 387 2.01 -6.45 -12.58
N SER A 388 2.61 -6.78 -13.73
CA SER A 388 1.88 -7.22 -14.93
C SER A 388 1.67 -8.72 -14.93
N TYR A 389 0.42 -9.16 -15.04
CA TYR A 389 0.10 -10.57 -15.16
C TYR A 389 -1.24 -10.79 -15.91
N ASN A 390 -1.23 -11.66 -16.91
CA ASN A 390 -2.41 -12.01 -17.71
C ASN A 390 -3.21 -10.80 -18.26
N GLY A 391 -2.49 -9.76 -18.74
CA GLY A 391 -3.10 -8.56 -19.31
C GLY A 391 -3.72 -7.63 -18.27
N ARG A 392 -3.36 -7.80 -17.01
CA ARG A 392 -3.75 -6.94 -15.90
C ARG A 392 -2.54 -6.36 -15.21
N LEU A 393 -2.62 -5.08 -14.86
CA LEU A 393 -1.64 -4.37 -14.04
C LEU A 393 -2.14 -4.32 -12.60
N TYR A 394 -1.52 -5.09 -11.73
CA TYR A 394 -1.80 -5.08 -10.30
C TYR A 394 -1.06 -3.92 -9.64
N CYS A 395 -1.76 -3.17 -8.82
CA CYS A 395 -1.26 -1.99 -8.12
C CYS A 395 -1.32 -2.24 -6.60
N LEU A 396 -0.17 -2.19 -5.94
CA LEU A 396 -0.05 -2.32 -4.49
C LEU A 396 0.20 -0.95 -3.86
N PHE A 397 -0.54 -0.65 -2.78
CA PHE A 397 -0.42 0.60 -2.04
C PHE A 397 0.03 0.34 -0.60
N GLU A 398 0.85 1.24 -0.03
CA GLU A 398 1.22 1.18 1.38
C GLU A 398 0.32 2.04 2.28
N SER A 399 -0.63 2.81 1.71
CA SER A 399 -1.47 3.75 2.45
C SER A 399 -2.39 3.09 3.49
N GLY A 400 -2.72 1.81 3.34
CA GLY A 400 -3.47 1.04 4.34
C GLY A 400 -2.67 0.66 5.59
N SER A 401 -1.33 0.78 5.58
CA SER A 401 -0.51 0.46 6.75
C SER A 401 -0.74 1.43 7.91
N PHE A 402 -0.51 0.98 9.15
CA PHE A 402 -0.63 1.82 10.34
C PHE A 402 0.18 3.12 10.25
N ALA A 403 1.33 3.08 9.55
CA ALA A 403 2.20 4.24 9.37
C ALA A 403 1.57 5.38 8.57
N TYR A 404 0.64 5.06 7.66
CA TYR A 404 0.13 6.02 6.67
C TYR A 404 -1.37 6.19 6.66
N ARG A 405 -2.16 5.20 7.11
CA ARG A 405 -3.64 5.22 6.99
C ARG A 405 -4.33 6.42 7.64
N LEU A 406 -3.71 7.05 8.64
CA LEU A 406 -4.25 8.25 9.27
C LEU A 406 -3.87 9.56 8.55
N THR A 407 -2.87 9.52 7.69
CA THR A 407 -2.33 10.71 7.00
C THR A 407 -2.51 10.65 5.49
N ALA A 408 -2.77 9.49 4.93
CA ALA A 408 -3.08 9.35 3.52
C ALA A 408 -4.52 9.81 3.24
N PRO A 409 -4.76 10.68 2.25
CA PRO A 409 -6.10 11.09 1.85
C PRO A 409 -7.01 9.90 1.48
N VAL A 410 -6.45 8.87 0.87
CA VAL A 410 -7.14 7.63 0.53
C VAL A 410 -6.42 6.44 1.17
N CYS A 411 -7.15 5.67 1.97
CA CYS A 411 -6.63 4.47 2.60
C CYS A 411 -6.87 3.25 1.71
N MET A 412 -5.88 2.90 0.91
CA MET A 412 -5.92 1.72 0.03
C MET A 412 -5.44 0.50 0.80
N ASP A 413 -6.36 -0.36 1.22
CA ASP A 413 -6.08 -1.61 1.92
C ASP A 413 -6.23 -2.86 1.05
N ARG A 414 -6.26 -2.65 -0.27
CA ARG A 414 -6.46 -3.69 -1.27
C ARG A 414 -5.50 -3.53 -2.43
N VAL A 415 -5.16 -4.66 -3.03
CA VAL A 415 -4.53 -4.71 -4.34
C VAL A 415 -5.60 -4.41 -5.38
N VAL A 416 -5.35 -3.44 -6.23
CA VAL A 416 -6.22 -3.08 -7.35
C VAL A 416 -5.61 -3.61 -8.62
N SER A 417 -6.40 -4.23 -9.47
CA SER A 417 -5.94 -4.64 -10.81
C SER A 417 -6.65 -3.87 -11.91
N LEU A 418 -5.88 -3.40 -12.87
CA LEU A 418 -6.33 -2.58 -14.00
C LEU A 418 -6.14 -3.34 -15.32
N ASP A 419 -6.99 -3.09 -16.31
CA ASP A 419 -6.83 -3.67 -17.65
C ASP A 419 -5.62 -3.03 -18.36
N GLU A 420 -4.56 -3.82 -18.57
CA GLU A 420 -3.34 -3.37 -19.24
C GLU A 420 -3.55 -2.99 -20.70
N SER A 421 -4.50 -3.65 -21.38
CA SER A 421 -4.80 -3.35 -22.78
C SER A 421 -5.35 -1.94 -22.97
N ALA A 422 -6.02 -1.40 -21.96
CA ALA A 422 -6.53 -0.03 -21.97
C ALA A 422 -5.40 1.02 -21.89
N LEU A 423 -4.27 0.67 -21.27
CA LEU A 423 -3.07 1.51 -21.24
C LEU A 423 -2.40 1.65 -22.61
N VAL A 424 -2.54 0.63 -23.44
CA VAL A 424 -1.78 0.47 -24.69
C VAL A 424 -2.53 1.00 -25.90
N GLN A 425 -3.87 1.04 -25.87
CA GLN A 425 -4.72 1.27 -27.05
C GLN A 425 -4.95 2.75 -27.42
N ARG A 426 -4.62 3.72 -26.58
CA ARG A 426 -4.73 5.14 -26.95
C ARG A 426 -3.50 5.59 -27.72
N ARG A 427 -3.57 5.43 -29.04
CA ARG A 427 -2.73 6.15 -30.00
C ARG A 427 -3.37 7.47 -30.38
#